data_64b53870d4e342faf584bd59e0375bd3
#
_entry.id   64b53870d4e342faf584bd59e0375bd3
#
_cell.length_a   1.000
_cell.length_b   1.000
_cell.length_c   1.000
_cell.angle_alpha   90.00
_cell.angle_beta   90.00
_cell.angle_gamma   90.00
#
_symmetry.space_group_name_H-M   'P 1'
#
loop_
_entity.id
_entity.type
_entity.pdbx_description
1 polymer ?
#
loop_
_entity_poly.entity_id
_entity_poly.type
_entity_poly.pdbx_seq_one_letter_code
_entity_poly.pdbx_strand_id
1 'polypeptide(L)'
;RDSLQSPSGSPRLCELARPGLKIALVIDDGSRPTPVAQFLPAVLAEILAGGADRSQITLVPALGLHRPMSADEIAGRVGADVFQGLEFTNPDCDDSQKLAFLGTTSRGTPVYINKTVAESDLIVSVGCIEPHIIASFGGGYKNLVPGVAGRATIAHNHSLNCTPATFNMVGQPIERNP
;
A
#
# COMPACT_ATOMS: atom_id res chain seq x y z
N ARG A 1 -5.40 10.63 -15.90
CA ARG A 1 -4.44 11.77 -15.92
C ARG A 1 -5.02 12.99 -15.22
N ASP A 2 -6.26 13.35 -15.46
CA ASP A 2 -6.88 14.54 -14.87
C ASP A 2 -6.89 14.49 -13.34
N SER A 3 -7.17 13.34 -12.74
CA SER A 3 -7.13 13.14 -11.29
C SER A 3 -5.75 13.34 -10.66
N LEU A 4 -4.66 13.11 -11.41
CA LEU A 4 -3.29 13.38 -10.95
C LEU A 4 -2.94 14.87 -11.05
N GLN A 5 -3.53 15.58 -12.00
CA GLN A 5 -3.32 17.03 -12.16
C GLN A 5 -4.19 17.85 -11.23
N SER A 6 -5.35 17.32 -10.83
CA SER A 6 -6.30 17.95 -9.91
C SER A 6 -6.71 16.97 -8.81
N PRO A 7 -5.80 16.60 -7.89
CA PRO A 7 -6.10 15.65 -6.83
C PRO A 7 -7.07 16.23 -5.82
N SER A 8 -7.88 15.35 -5.22
CA SER A 8 -8.81 15.73 -4.16
C SER A 8 -8.09 15.70 -2.81
N GLY A 9 -8.10 16.82 -2.10
CA GLY A 9 -7.65 16.88 -0.69
C GLY A 9 -6.14 16.79 -0.47
N SER A 10 -5.31 16.90 -1.53
CA SER A 10 -3.85 16.92 -1.41
C SER A 10 -3.21 17.81 -2.49
N PRO A 11 -1.93 18.23 -2.29
CA PRO A 11 -1.11 18.75 -3.38
C PRO A 11 -0.91 17.70 -4.49
N ARG A 12 -0.47 18.14 -5.65
CA ARG A 12 -0.08 17.22 -6.74
C ARG A 12 1.08 16.35 -6.31
N LEU A 13 1.13 15.12 -6.85
CA LEU A 13 2.19 14.19 -6.52
C LEU A 13 3.59 14.73 -6.89
N CYS A 14 3.72 15.45 -7.97
CA CYS A 14 4.97 16.13 -8.36
C CYS A 14 5.39 17.26 -7.40
N GLU A 15 4.49 17.79 -6.60
CA GLU A 15 4.82 18.78 -5.55
C GLU A 15 5.29 18.11 -4.25
N LEU A 16 4.87 16.86 -4.03
CA LEU A 16 5.23 16.05 -2.87
C LEU A 16 6.54 15.28 -3.09
N ALA A 17 6.72 14.72 -4.28
CA ALA A 17 7.92 13.97 -4.64
C ALA A 17 9.09 14.94 -4.91
N ARG A 18 10.19 14.76 -4.18
CA ARG A 18 11.36 15.67 -4.25
C ARG A 18 12.65 14.86 -4.35
N PRO A 19 13.75 15.44 -4.88
CA PRO A 19 15.05 14.80 -4.84
C PRO A 19 15.47 14.41 -3.43
N GLY A 20 16.06 13.24 -3.25
CA GLY A 20 16.58 12.73 -1.98
C GLY A 20 15.56 12.04 -1.09
N LEU A 21 14.26 12.09 -1.38
CA LEU A 21 13.25 11.37 -0.60
C LEU A 21 13.30 9.87 -0.86
N LYS A 22 13.11 9.06 0.18
CA LYS A 22 12.79 7.63 0.07
C LYS A 22 11.30 7.49 -0.22
N ILE A 23 10.95 6.88 -1.34
CA ILE A 23 9.56 6.75 -1.80
C ILE A 23 9.16 5.28 -1.81
N ALA A 24 8.17 4.91 -1.02
CA ALA A 24 7.51 3.62 -1.13
C ALA A 24 6.31 3.71 -2.08
N LEU A 25 6.38 2.99 -3.20
CA LEU A 25 5.27 2.84 -4.13
C LEU A 25 4.55 1.53 -3.82
N VAL A 26 3.50 1.62 -3.02
CA VAL A 26 2.72 0.47 -2.56
C VAL A 26 1.63 0.16 -3.58
N ILE A 27 1.61 -1.06 -4.09
CA ILE A 27 0.59 -1.53 -5.03
C ILE A 27 -0.18 -2.70 -4.43
N ASP A 28 -1.43 -2.89 -4.81
CA ASP A 28 -2.12 -4.13 -4.48
C ASP A 28 -1.52 -5.33 -5.25
N ASP A 29 -1.64 -6.50 -4.66
CA ASP A 29 -1.06 -7.73 -5.22
C ASP A 29 -1.86 -8.30 -6.40
N GLY A 30 -1.39 -9.43 -6.96
CA GLY A 30 -2.00 -10.09 -8.11
C GLY A 30 -3.40 -10.64 -7.86
N SER A 31 -3.88 -10.69 -6.61
CA SER A 31 -5.23 -11.15 -6.28
C SER A 31 -6.32 -10.10 -6.58
N ARG A 32 -5.93 -8.84 -6.84
CA ARG A 32 -6.85 -7.74 -7.09
C ARG A 32 -7.01 -7.44 -8.58
N PRO A 33 -8.22 -7.06 -9.03
CA PRO A 33 -8.49 -6.79 -10.45
C PRO A 33 -7.91 -5.47 -10.96
N THR A 34 -7.25 -4.69 -10.11
CA THR A 34 -6.69 -3.37 -10.43
C THR A 34 -5.79 -3.46 -11.67
N PRO A 35 -6.07 -2.72 -12.75
CA PRO A 35 -5.23 -2.71 -13.94
C PRO A 35 -4.01 -1.81 -13.76
N VAL A 36 -3.13 -2.17 -12.80
CA VAL A 36 -2.00 -1.35 -12.34
C VAL A 36 -1.13 -0.87 -13.50
N ALA A 37 -0.79 -1.76 -14.44
CA ALA A 37 0.05 -1.44 -15.60
C ALA A 37 -0.51 -0.30 -16.48
N GLN A 38 -1.83 -0.05 -16.44
CA GLN A 38 -2.44 0.96 -17.31
C GLN A 38 -2.26 2.39 -16.79
N PHE A 39 -2.19 2.58 -15.48
CA PHE A 39 -2.11 3.93 -14.90
C PHE A 39 -0.82 4.19 -14.12
N LEU A 40 -0.09 3.16 -13.70
CA LEU A 40 1.17 3.32 -12.98
C LEU A 40 2.22 4.14 -13.75
N PRO A 41 2.34 4.04 -15.09
CA PRO A 41 3.22 4.93 -15.85
C PRO A 41 2.93 6.41 -15.62
N ALA A 42 1.65 6.80 -15.49
CA ALA A 42 1.30 8.19 -15.23
C ALA A 42 1.62 8.62 -13.79
N VAL A 43 1.44 7.73 -12.81
CA VAL A 43 1.85 7.96 -11.41
C VAL A 43 3.36 8.15 -11.32
N LEU A 44 4.11 7.25 -11.97
CA LEU A 44 5.58 7.33 -12.00
C LEU A 44 6.06 8.64 -12.67
N ALA A 45 5.42 9.03 -13.78
CA ALA A 45 5.75 10.29 -14.45
C ALA A 45 5.53 11.51 -13.53
N GLU A 46 4.49 11.54 -12.72
CA GLU A 46 4.26 12.62 -11.74
C GLU A 46 5.33 12.60 -10.62
N ILE A 47 5.74 11.43 -10.14
CA ILE A 47 6.83 11.33 -9.14
C ILE A 47 8.13 11.89 -9.73
N LEU A 48 8.51 11.47 -10.94
CA LEU A 48 9.72 11.91 -11.61
C LEU A 48 9.67 13.40 -11.98
N ALA A 49 8.49 13.93 -12.32
CA ALA A 49 8.32 15.36 -12.58
C ALA A 49 8.58 16.24 -11.36
N GLY A 50 8.45 15.67 -10.14
CA GLY A 50 8.85 16.33 -8.89
C GLY A 50 10.36 16.40 -8.66
N GLY A 51 11.15 15.75 -9.51
CA GLY A 51 12.61 15.71 -9.44
C GLY A 51 13.17 14.50 -8.67
N ALA A 52 12.32 13.55 -8.28
CA ALA A 52 12.78 12.29 -7.71
C ALA A 52 13.36 11.39 -8.82
N ASP A 53 14.38 10.59 -8.50
CA ASP A 53 14.95 9.57 -9.37
C ASP A 53 14.30 8.20 -9.14
N ARG A 54 14.35 7.33 -10.14
CA ARG A 54 13.86 5.94 -10.03
C ARG A 54 14.53 5.16 -8.89
N SER A 55 15.81 5.41 -8.64
CA SER A 55 16.57 4.80 -7.53
C SER A 55 16.06 5.15 -6.12
N GLN A 56 15.25 6.20 -6.01
CA GLN A 56 14.60 6.60 -4.75
C GLN A 56 13.28 5.87 -4.50
N ILE A 57 12.78 5.12 -5.49
CA ILE A 57 11.46 4.50 -5.47
C ILE A 57 11.61 2.99 -5.25
N THR A 58 11.07 2.49 -4.15
CA THR A 58 10.93 1.06 -3.92
C THR A 58 9.48 0.62 -4.10
N LEU A 59 9.26 -0.33 -5.00
CA LEU A 59 7.97 -0.95 -5.24
C LEU A 59 7.67 -1.99 -4.16
N VAL A 60 6.50 -1.92 -3.56
CA VAL A 60 6.10 -2.80 -2.45
C VAL A 60 4.70 -3.35 -2.70
N PRO A 61 4.53 -4.65 -3.00
CA PRO A 61 3.21 -5.25 -3.11
C PRO A 61 2.54 -5.37 -1.74
N ALA A 62 1.27 -5.03 -1.65
CA ALA A 62 0.46 -5.12 -0.43
C ALA A 62 -0.04 -6.55 -0.22
N LEU A 63 0.83 -7.45 0.24
CA LEU A 63 0.59 -8.90 0.30
C LEU A 63 -0.32 -9.31 1.47
N GLY A 64 -0.28 -8.59 2.59
CA GLY A 64 -0.93 -9.05 3.83
C GLY A 64 -0.39 -10.42 4.25
N LEU A 65 -1.23 -11.45 4.17
CA LEU A 65 -0.87 -12.85 4.45
C LEU A 65 -0.64 -13.68 3.17
N HIS A 66 -0.69 -13.06 2.00
CA HIS A 66 -0.46 -13.75 0.75
C HIS A 66 1.03 -14.08 0.56
N ARG A 67 1.32 -15.03 -0.33
CA ARG A 67 2.70 -15.39 -0.66
C ARG A 67 3.45 -14.25 -1.34
N PRO A 68 4.77 -14.24 -1.24
CA PRO A 68 5.60 -13.33 -2.02
C PRO A 68 5.34 -13.44 -3.53
N MET A 69 5.45 -12.34 -4.25
CA MET A 69 5.40 -12.30 -5.70
C MET A 69 6.83 -12.42 -6.28
N SER A 70 6.97 -13.16 -7.38
CA SER A 70 8.24 -13.21 -8.12
C SER A 70 8.50 -11.89 -8.88
N ALA A 71 9.73 -11.69 -9.32
CA ALA A 71 10.06 -10.53 -10.16
C ALA A 71 9.23 -10.49 -11.46
N ASP A 72 8.99 -11.65 -12.08
CA ASP A 72 8.17 -11.75 -13.28
C ASP A 72 6.70 -11.41 -13.02
N GLU A 73 6.15 -11.85 -11.88
CA GLU A 73 4.80 -11.49 -11.46
C GLU A 73 4.65 -9.99 -11.20
N ILE A 74 5.64 -9.38 -10.55
CA ILE A 74 5.69 -7.92 -10.34
C ILE A 74 5.80 -7.19 -11.69
N ALA A 75 6.73 -7.61 -12.55
CA ALA A 75 6.91 -7.00 -13.88
C ALA A 75 5.62 -7.11 -14.72
N GLY A 76 4.96 -8.26 -14.69
CA GLY A 76 3.65 -8.44 -15.34
C GLY A 76 2.56 -7.56 -14.75
N ARG A 77 2.58 -7.35 -13.43
CA ARG A 77 1.61 -6.51 -12.71
C ARG A 77 1.72 -5.03 -13.02
N VAL A 78 2.95 -4.50 -13.07
CA VAL A 78 3.22 -3.06 -13.23
C VAL A 78 3.55 -2.65 -14.67
N GLY A 79 3.85 -3.60 -15.52
CA GLY A 79 4.39 -3.38 -16.86
C GLY A 79 5.93 -3.40 -16.84
N ALA A 80 6.53 -4.11 -17.82
CA ALA A 80 7.98 -4.29 -17.88
C ALA A 80 8.76 -2.97 -17.94
N ASP A 81 8.27 -1.99 -18.70
CA ASP A 81 8.90 -0.67 -18.83
C ASP A 81 8.89 0.12 -17.51
N VAL A 82 7.83 -0.03 -16.71
CA VAL A 82 7.74 0.59 -15.38
C VAL A 82 8.68 -0.11 -14.42
N PHE A 83 8.71 -1.45 -14.44
CA PHE A 83 9.53 -2.26 -13.56
C PHE A 83 11.03 -2.04 -13.76
N GLN A 84 11.44 -1.78 -15.01
CA GLN A 84 12.84 -1.54 -15.34
C GLN A 84 13.40 -0.33 -14.58
N GLY A 85 14.45 -0.55 -13.79
CA GLY A 85 15.12 0.49 -12.99
C GLY A 85 14.38 0.89 -11.71
N LEU A 86 13.40 0.10 -11.26
CA LEU A 86 12.85 0.17 -9.91
C LEU A 86 13.35 -1.00 -9.08
N GLU A 87 13.66 -0.73 -7.83
CA GLU A 87 13.82 -1.79 -6.83
C GLU A 87 12.46 -2.26 -6.36
N PHE A 88 12.37 -3.53 -5.92
CA PHE A 88 11.18 -4.02 -5.25
C PHE A 88 11.52 -4.86 -4.03
N THR A 89 10.62 -4.88 -3.07
CA THR A 89 10.70 -5.75 -1.90
C THR A 89 9.35 -6.35 -1.56
N ASN A 90 9.33 -7.65 -1.28
CA ASN A 90 8.15 -8.30 -0.74
C ASN A 90 8.09 -8.08 0.77
N PRO A 91 6.99 -7.52 1.32
CA PRO A 91 6.76 -7.56 2.75
C PRO A 91 6.71 -9.01 3.24
N ASP A 92 7.33 -9.24 4.38
CA ASP A 92 7.23 -10.51 5.09
C ASP A 92 6.60 -10.23 6.45
N CYS A 93 5.35 -10.65 6.63
CA CYS A 93 4.59 -10.37 7.84
C CYS A 93 5.08 -11.13 9.07
N ASP A 94 5.94 -12.12 8.89
CA ASP A 94 6.49 -12.98 9.96
C ASP A 94 7.95 -12.64 10.32
N ASP A 95 8.67 -11.94 9.45
CA ASP A 95 10.05 -11.55 9.70
C ASP A 95 10.12 -10.27 10.54
N SER A 96 10.29 -10.43 11.85
CA SER A 96 10.43 -9.29 12.78
C SER A 96 11.58 -8.34 12.45
N GLN A 97 12.62 -8.81 11.75
CA GLN A 97 13.73 -7.96 11.32
C GLN A 97 13.35 -6.98 10.20
N LYS A 98 12.31 -7.32 9.45
CA LYS A 98 11.75 -6.48 8.36
C LYS A 98 10.56 -5.62 8.79
N LEU A 99 10.20 -5.65 10.06
CA LEU A 99 9.07 -4.90 10.61
C LEU A 99 9.56 -3.80 11.55
N ALA A 100 8.95 -2.62 11.45
CA ALA A 100 9.08 -1.52 12.39
C ALA A 100 7.84 -1.46 13.29
N PHE A 101 8.05 -1.36 14.60
CA PHE A 101 6.97 -1.12 15.55
C PHE A 101 6.70 0.38 15.67
N LEU A 102 5.48 0.80 15.32
CA LEU A 102 5.08 2.21 15.31
C LEU A 102 4.24 2.60 16.55
N GLY A 103 3.92 1.64 17.40
CA GLY A 103 3.10 1.88 18.59
C GLY A 103 1.86 0.98 18.66
N THR A 104 0.92 1.34 19.51
CA THR A 104 -0.33 0.60 19.70
C THR A 104 -1.50 1.57 19.57
N THR A 105 -2.52 1.17 18.82
CA THR A 105 -3.73 1.99 18.64
C THR A 105 -4.54 2.07 19.94
N SER A 106 -5.49 3.01 20.01
CA SER A 106 -6.42 3.13 21.15
C SER A 106 -7.28 1.88 21.37
N ARG A 107 -7.39 1.01 20.38
CA ARG A 107 -8.11 -0.28 20.46
C ARG A 107 -7.20 -1.46 20.80
N GLY A 108 -5.93 -1.22 21.12
CA GLY A 108 -4.97 -2.23 21.51
C GLY A 108 -4.29 -2.94 20.34
N THR A 109 -4.48 -2.54 19.10
CA THR A 109 -3.80 -3.15 17.95
C THR A 109 -2.33 -2.73 17.94
N PRO A 110 -1.37 -3.68 18.07
CA PRO A 110 0.04 -3.37 17.89
C PRO A 110 0.32 -3.10 16.41
N VAL A 111 0.98 -1.99 16.09
CA VAL A 111 1.22 -1.57 14.70
C VAL A 111 2.64 -1.90 14.30
N TYR A 112 2.81 -3.01 13.60
CA TYR A 112 4.05 -3.41 12.94
C TYR A 112 3.88 -3.24 11.44
N ILE A 113 4.74 -2.45 10.80
CA ILE A 113 4.71 -2.16 9.37
C ILE A 113 6.05 -2.54 8.75
N ASN A 114 6.05 -3.00 7.50
CA ASN A 114 7.27 -3.25 6.74
C ASN A 114 8.21 -2.05 6.82
N LYS A 115 9.48 -2.27 7.16
CA LYS A 115 10.46 -1.20 7.40
C LYS A 115 10.63 -0.28 6.19
N THR A 116 10.68 -0.82 4.98
CA THR A 116 10.80 0.00 3.76
C THR A 116 9.69 1.04 3.68
N VAL A 117 8.46 0.64 4.03
CA VAL A 117 7.31 1.55 4.03
C VAL A 117 7.34 2.50 5.22
N ALA A 118 7.65 2.00 6.42
CA ALA A 118 7.66 2.78 7.65
C ALA A 118 8.76 3.86 7.67
N GLU A 119 9.87 3.60 6.99
CA GLU A 119 11.04 4.48 6.91
C GLU A 119 11.07 5.36 5.65
N SER A 120 10.00 5.31 4.83
CA SER A 120 9.87 6.15 3.65
C SER A 120 9.38 7.55 4.02
N ASP A 121 9.90 8.56 3.32
CA ASP A 121 9.49 9.96 3.47
C ASP A 121 8.17 10.24 2.74
N LEU A 122 7.88 9.47 1.68
CA LEU A 122 6.66 9.56 0.90
C LEU A 122 6.14 8.15 0.60
N ILE A 123 4.87 7.92 0.91
CA ILE A 123 4.17 6.68 0.57
C ILE A 123 3.11 6.98 -0.48
N VAL A 124 3.23 6.35 -1.64
CA VAL A 124 2.23 6.43 -2.72
C VAL A 124 1.54 5.09 -2.81
N SER A 125 0.25 5.05 -2.50
CA SER A 125 -0.55 3.81 -2.53
C SER A 125 -1.44 3.77 -3.76
N VAL A 126 -1.33 2.68 -4.52
CA VAL A 126 -2.08 2.43 -5.76
C VAL A 126 -2.87 1.13 -5.62
N GLY A 127 -4.18 1.23 -5.72
CA GLY A 127 -5.07 0.08 -5.59
C GLY A 127 -6.50 0.42 -6.04
N CYS A 128 -7.40 -0.55 -6.04
CA CYS A 128 -8.80 -0.33 -6.36
C CYS A 128 -9.67 -0.20 -5.10
N ILE A 129 -10.66 0.67 -5.20
CA ILE A 129 -11.71 0.76 -4.19
C ILE A 129 -12.80 -0.23 -4.58
N GLU A 130 -12.91 -1.30 -3.80
CA GLU A 130 -13.91 -2.36 -3.98
C GLU A 130 -14.54 -2.72 -2.63
N PRO A 131 -15.78 -3.19 -2.57
CA PRO A 131 -16.39 -3.64 -1.32
C PRO A 131 -15.58 -4.76 -0.66
N HIS A 132 -15.38 -4.67 0.65
CA HIS A 132 -14.60 -5.66 1.40
C HIS A 132 -15.27 -6.02 2.72
N ILE A 133 -15.33 -7.32 3.01
CA ILE A 133 -16.09 -7.85 4.14
C ILE A 133 -15.57 -7.37 5.51
N ILE A 134 -14.28 -7.17 5.66
CA ILE A 134 -13.65 -6.73 6.93
C ILE A 134 -13.37 -5.22 6.89
N ALA A 135 -12.69 -4.74 5.86
CA ALA A 135 -12.22 -3.36 5.79
C ALA A 135 -13.26 -2.36 5.27
N SER A 136 -14.51 -2.77 5.05
CA SER A 136 -15.56 -2.02 4.37
C SER A 136 -15.26 -1.81 2.88
N PHE A 137 -14.08 -1.33 2.54
CA PHE A 137 -13.57 -1.13 1.18
C PHE A 137 -12.11 -1.59 1.07
N GLY A 138 -11.74 -2.08 -0.12
CA GLY A 138 -10.35 -2.32 -0.54
C GLY A 138 -9.64 -1.00 -0.91
N GLY A 139 -8.36 -1.10 -1.24
CA GLY A 139 -7.53 0.04 -1.62
C GLY A 139 -7.23 1.00 -0.46
N GLY A 140 -6.70 2.18 -0.77
CA GLY A 140 -6.40 3.20 0.22
C GLY A 140 -5.57 2.69 1.39
N TYR A 141 -6.01 2.97 2.62
CA TYR A 141 -5.33 2.54 3.85
C TYR A 141 -5.22 1.02 4.00
N LYS A 142 -6.09 0.25 3.33
CA LYS A 142 -6.03 -1.20 3.35
C LYS A 142 -4.72 -1.74 2.75
N ASN A 143 -4.12 -1.05 1.80
CA ASN A 143 -2.81 -1.41 1.27
C ASN A 143 -1.69 -1.23 2.31
N LEU A 144 -1.91 -0.41 3.33
CA LEU A 144 -0.97 -0.25 4.46
C LEU A 144 -1.30 -1.25 5.57
N VAL A 145 -2.54 -1.27 6.04
CA VAL A 145 -3.02 -2.24 7.05
C VAL A 145 -4.28 -2.92 6.50
N PRO A 146 -4.23 -4.20 6.19
CA PRO A 146 -3.18 -5.21 6.49
C PRO A 146 -2.08 -5.35 5.45
N GLY A 147 -2.12 -4.65 4.31
CA GLY A 147 -1.33 -4.96 3.11
C GLY A 147 0.19 -5.10 3.30
N VAL A 148 0.81 -4.23 4.09
CA VAL A 148 2.26 -4.29 4.39
C VAL A 148 2.52 -4.42 5.89
N ALA A 149 1.51 -4.88 6.64
CA ALA A 149 1.60 -5.02 8.09
C ALA A 149 2.15 -6.39 8.52
N GLY A 150 2.66 -6.44 9.75
CA GLY A 150 3.08 -7.67 10.40
C GLY A 150 1.89 -8.53 10.85
N ARG A 151 2.10 -9.85 10.99
CA ARG A 151 1.05 -10.81 11.38
C ARG A 151 0.32 -10.43 12.67
N ALA A 152 1.03 -9.95 13.68
CA ALA A 152 0.41 -9.54 14.95
C ALA A 152 -0.58 -8.39 14.75
N THR A 153 -0.24 -7.41 13.92
CA THR A 153 -1.14 -6.31 13.54
C THR A 153 -2.37 -6.84 12.81
N ILE A 154 -2.15 -7.69 11.80
CA ILE A 154 -3.21 -8.26 10.97
C ILE A 154 -4.17 -9.08 11.84
N ALA A 155 -3.64 -9.98 12.66
CA ALA A 155 -4.44 -10.86 13.51
C ALA A 155 -5.31 -10.06 14.49
N HIS A 156 -4.73 -9.08 15.18
CA HIS A 156 -5.48 -8.26 16.12
C HIS A 156 -6.53 -7.38 15.40
N ASN A 157 -6.16 -6.72 14.32
CA ASN A 157 -7.10 -5.92 13.53
C ASN A 157 -8.30 -6.76 13.04
N HIS A 158 -8.05 -7.96 12.50
CA HIS A 158 -9.12 -8.83 12.03
C HIS A 158 -10.01 -9.34 13.17
N SER A 159 -9.44 -9.57 14.36
CA SER A 159 -10.22 -10.02 15.54
C SER A 159 -11.26 -9.00 16.00
N LEU A 160 -11.03 -7.70 15.77
CA LEU A 160 -11.99 -6.64 16.07
C LEU A 160 -13.28 -6.77 15.25
N ASN A 161 -13.21 -7.42 14.09
CA ASN A 161 -14.35 -7.67 13.20
C ASN A 161 -14.99 -9.06 13.42
N CYS A 162 -14.50 -9.85 14.39
CA CYS A 162 -15.06 -11.18 14.71
C CYS A 162 -16.19 -11.11 15.74
N THR A 163 -17.06 -10.11 15.66
CA THR A 163 -18.23 -9.97 16.53
C THR A 163 -19.52 -9.96 15.71
N PRO A 164 -20.69 -10.33 16.28
CA PRO A 164 -21.95 -10.28 15.56
C PRO A 164 -22.28 -8.88 14.97
N ALA A 165 -21.82 -7.82 15.64
CA ALA A 165 -22.07 -6.43 15.21
C ALA A 165 -21.16 -6.00 14.06
N THR A 166 -20.01 -6.64 13.88
CA THR A 166 -18.97 -6.24 12.92
C THR A 166 -18.64 -7.33 11.89
N PHE A 167 -19.38 -8.43 11.90
CA PHE A 167 -19.14 -9.59 11.03
C PHE A 167 -19.18 -9.26 9.54
N ASN A 168 -20.01 -8.30 9.12
CA ASN A 168 -20.10 -7.87 7.75
C ASN A 168 -20.04 -6.35 7.65
N MET A 169 -18.87 -5.85 7.27
CA MET A 169 -18.60 -4.42 7.14
C MET A 169 -18.67 -3.91 5.70
N VAL A 170 -19.12 -4.74 4.74
CA VAL A 170 -19.20 -4.37 3.32
C VAL A 170 -19.93 -3.05 3.13
N GLY A 171 -19.24 -2.07 2.54
CA GLY A 171 -19.82 -0.77 2.18
C GLY A 171 -20.17 0.14 3.36
N GLN A 172 -19.80 -0.24 4.59
CA GLN A 172 -20.04 0.63 5.74
C GLN A 172 -19.11 1.85 5.73
N PRO A 173 -19.55 3.02 6.23
CA PRO A 173 -18.68 4.16 6.43
C PRO A 173 -17.48 3.80 7.33
N ILE A 174 -16.33 4.44 7.10
CA ILE A 174 -15.09 4.15 7.83
C ILE A 174 -15.26 4.36 9.34
N GLU A 175 -16.10 5.29 9.75
CA GLU A 175 -16.38 5.61 11.16
C GLU A 175 -17.09 4.48 11.90
N ARG A 176 -17.68 3.53 11.16
CA ARG A 176 -18.34 2.33 11.71
C ARG A 176 -17.44 1.11 11.73
N ASN A 177 -16.30 1.18 11.04
CA ASN A 177 -15.32 0.09 11.05
C ASN A 177 -14.53 0.14 12.37
N PRO A 178 -14.45 -0.98 13.15
CA PRO A 178 -13.74 -1.00 14.42
C PRO A 178 -12.24 -0.74 14.32
#